data_737f3172fd663716ee5e368e06540896
#
_entry.id   737f3172fd663716ee5e368e06540896
#
_cell.length_a   1.000
_cell.length_b   1.000
_cell.length_c   1.000
_cell.angle_alpha   90.00
_cell.angle_beta   90.00
_cell.angle_gamma   90.00
#
_symmetry.space_group_name_H-M   'P 1'
#
loop_
_entity.id
_entity.type
_entity.pdbx_description
1 polymer ?
#
loop_
_entity_poly.entity_id
_entity_poly.type
_entity_poly.pdbx_seq_one_letter_code
_entity_poly.pdbx_strand_id
1 'polypeptide(L)'
;MTVRPPLHALHVFCIVVREGGFRQAAQALHLTPGAVSRQVQALEEHLRQILFERAAGNAAALTAAGRQLHEQAAGKLAEIVNMLEAGGGSGNQATILVDTSVTLAMHWLIPQLTGFRQRYPHIHIDVRTADGDINPSAPVDVFLRRDVAELRGMPSQVFMREHCVMVSSPSFASGLCSRQPGNMDWLATTPRIGMRSRPDLWPLWSQAHGMDARTLGPAIEFDNTVLAIQAAVQGLGVLVVPEGFVAAMIENGALERVLAAAIESGTYSFAVGRQRASPRVDLFTQWLKERGNAA
;
A
#
# COMPACT_ATOMS: atom_id res chain seq x y z
N MET A 1 -8.56 23.40 39.78
CA MET A 1 -7.95 24.10 38.62
C MET A 1 -7.83 23.10 37.47
N THR A 2 -8.67 23.22 36.46
CA THR A 2 -8.60 22.40 35.25
C THR A 2 -7.41 22.84 34.43
N VAL A 3 -6.32 22.10 34.52
CA VAL A 3 -5.12 22.33 33.70
C VAL A 3 -5.50 21.99 32.28
N ARG A 4 -5.46 22.97 31.38
CA ARG A 4 -5.75 22.77 29.95
C ARG A 4 -4.69 21.81 29.35
N PRO A 5 -5.09 20.77 28.62
CA PRO A 5 -4.13 19.86 27.99
C PRO A 5 -3.25 20.64 26.99
N PRO A 6 -1.93 20.44 26.99
CA PRO A 6 -0.98 21.17 26.14
C PRO A 6 -0.98 20.62 24.70
N LEU A 7 -2.08 20.82 23.93
CA LEU A 7 -2.26 20.29 22.58
C LEU A 7 -1.15 20.73 21.61
N HIS A 8 -0.68 21.98 21.75
CA HIS A 8 0.45 22.45 20.92
C HIS A 8 1.73 21.69 21.23
N ALA A 9 2.03 21.42 22.49
CA ALA A 9 3.21 20.64 22.89
C ALA A 9 3.09 19.18 22.40
N LEU A 10 1.89 18.58 22.42
CA LEU A 10 1.63 17.27 21.85
C LEU A 10 1.87 17.24 20.33
N HIS A 11 1.43 18.28 19.63
CA HIS A 11 1.69 18.42 18.20
C HIS A 11 3.19 18.51 17.91
N VAL A 12 3.92 19.36 18.63
CA VAL A 12 5.38 19.48 18.48
C VAL A 12 6.08 18.15 18.77
N PHE A 13 5.67 17.41 19.80
CA PHE A 13 6.19 16.07 20.09
C PHE A 13 6.01 15.11 18.92
N CYS A 14 4.82 15.03 18.34
CA CYS A 14 4.55 14.16 17.17
C CYS A 14 5.41 14.56 15.96
N ILE A 15 5.65 15.85 15.73
CA ILE A 15 6.53 16.32 14.66
C ILE A 15 7.99 15.93 14.93
N VAL A 16 8.49 16.03 16.17
CA VAL A 16 9.86 15.59 16.52
C VAL A 16 10.06 14.12 16.21
N VAL A 17 9.06 13.28 16.51
CA VAL A 17 9.11 11.84 16.21
C VAL A 17 9.11 11.60 14.69
N ARG A 18 8.21 12.25 13.97
CA ARG A 18 8.07 12.12 12.51
C ARG A 18 9.33 12.54 11.75
N GLU A 19 9.92 13.66 12.12
CA GLU A 19 11.10 14.21 11.46
C GLU A 19 12.42 13.56 11.94
N GLY A 20 12.36 12.68 12.94
CA GLY A 20 13.51 11.95 13.47
C GLY A 20 14.46 12.79 14.35
N GLY A 21 14.07 14.03 14.74
CA GLY A 21 14.91 14.86 15.60
C GLY A 21 14.39 16.28 15.85
N PHE A 22 14.92 16.88 16.93
CA PHE A 22 14.52 18.22 17.38
C PHE A 22 14.90 19.34 16.38
N ARG A 23 16.03 19.19 15.69
CA ARG A 23 16.52 20.18 14.72
C ARG A 23 15.69 20.16 13.44
N GLN A 24 15.37 18.97 12.95
CA GLN A 24 14.52 18.75 11.77
C GLN A 24 13.10 19.24 12.03
N ALA A 25 12.53 18.90 13.20
CA ALA A 25 11.24 19.40 13.63
C ALA A 25 11.20 20.94 13.74
N ALA A 26 12.26 21.56 14.23
CA ALA A 26 12.35 23.01 14.30
C ALA A 26 12.31 23.67 12.91
N GLN A 27 12.96 23.08 11.92
CA GLN A 27 12.88 23.53 10.52
C GLN A 27 11.47 23.37 9.96
N ALA A 28 10.85 22.21 10.17
CA ALA A 28 9.50 21.92 9.68
C ALA A 28 8.43 22.83 10.30
N LEU A 29 8.63 23.24 11.56
CA LEU A 29 7.69 24.11 12.28
C LEU A 29 8.04 25.61 12.20
N HIS A 30 9.11 25.98 11.50
CA HIS A 30 9.65 27.35 11.48
C HIS A 30 9.92 27.91 12.89
N LEU A 31 10.41 27.06 13.79
CA LEU A 31 10.74 27.37 15.16
C LEU A 31 12.25 27.24 15.41
N THR A 32 12.72 27.75 16.55
CA THR A 32 14.08 27.46 17.01
C THR A 32 14.14 26.10 17.70
N PRO A 33 15.29 25.37 17.65
CA PRO A 33 15.43 24.09 18.37
C PRO A 33 15.16 24.20 19.87
N GLY A 34 15.53 25.34 20.50
CA GLY A 34 15.23 25.62 21.90
C GLY A 34 13.74 25.80 22.19
N ALA A 35 12.96 26.33 21.23
CA ALA A 35 11.51 26.45 21.38
C ALA A 35 10.85 25.07 21.29
N VAL A 36 11.27 24.22 20.34
CA VAL A 36 10.80 22.80 20.22
C VAL A 36 11.10 22.04 21.50
N SER A 37 12.35 22.13 22.03
CA SER A 37 12.72 21.44 23.27
C SER A 37 11.87 21.89 24.46
N ARG A 38 11.58 23.18 24.61
CA ARG A 38 10.71 23.70 25.67
C ARG A 38 9.28 23.17 25.58
N GLN A 39 8.74 23.05 24.37
CA GLN A 39 7.40 22.47 24.17
C GLN A 39 7.35 21.00 24.59
N VAL A 40 8.35 20.23 24.19
CA VAL A 40 8.45 18.81 24.60
C VAL A 40 8.60 18.69 26.12
N GLN A 41 9.44 19.48 26.76
CA GLN A 41 9.57 19.52 28.22
C GLN A 41 8.26 19.84 28.93
N ALA A 42 7.51 20.83 28.42
CA ALA A 42 6.20 21.20 28.98
C ALA A 42 5.20 20.04 28.89
N LEU A 43 5.28 19.22 27.82
CA LEU A 43 4.46 18.01 27.70
C LEU A 43 4.89 16.94 28.70
N GLU A 44 6.19 16.69 28.84
CA GLU A 44 6.77 15.73 29.79
C GLU A 44 6.40 16.08 31.23
N GLU A 45 6.49 17.38 31.59
CA GLU A 45 6.08 17.89 32.89
C GLU A 45 4.57 17.69 33.15
N HIS A 46 3.74 17.99 32.13
CA HIS A 46 2.29 17.80 32.24
C HIS A 46 1.91 16.33 32.46
N LEU A 47 2.58 15.40 31.72
CA LEU A 47 2.34 13.97 31.80
C LEU A 47 3.08 13.32 32.96
N ARG A 48 4.04 14.02 33.58
CA ARG A 48 4.98 13.50 34.57
C ARG A 48 5.74 12.26 34.08
N GLN A 49 6.05 12.23 32.79
CA GLN A 49 6.75 11.13 32.13
C GLN A 49 7.80 11.70 31.17
N ILE A 50 8.95 11.04 31.07
CA ILE A 50 9.98 11.34 30.08
C ILE A 50 9.62 10.61 28.79
N LEU A 51 9.56 11.33 27.68
CA LEU A 51 9.15 10.81 26.38
C LEU A 51 10.34 10.50 25.48
N PHE A 52 11.46 11.21 25.65
CA PHE A 52 12.69 10.98 24.92
C PHE A 52 13.81 10.54 25.84
N GLU A 53 14.66 9.61 25.38
CA GLU A 53 15.85 9.17 26.11
C GLU A 53 16.90 10.29 26.14
N ARG A 54 17.51 10.53 27.29
CA ARG A 54 18.62 11.49 27.46
C ARG A 54 19.92 10.86 26.94
N ALA A 55 20.01 10.50 25.68
CA ALA A 55 21.24 10.02 25.07
C ALA A 55 22.07 11.16 24.51
N ALA A 56 23.38 11.10 24.69
CA ALA A 56 24.32 12.02 24.06
C ALA A 56 24.41 11.72 22.56
N GLY A 57 23.56 12.38 21.78
CA GLY A 57 23.53 12.23 20.32
C GLY A 57 22.28 12.86 19.72
N ASN A 58 22.36 13.27 18.44
CA ASN A 58 21.29 14.01 17.72
C ASN A 58 20.03 13.19 17.38
N ALA A 59 19.91 11.95 17.78
CA ALA A 59 18.75 11.12 17.51
C ALA A 59 17.73 11.18 18.65
N ALA A 60 16.48 11.51 18.33
CA ALA A 60 15.36 11.54 19.26
C ALA A 60 14.85 10.11 19.54
N ALA A 61 15.58 9.34 20.34
CA ALA A 61 15.14 8.01 20.77
C ALA A 61 13.97 8.12 21.74
N LEU A 62 12.87 7.42 21.47
CA LEU A 62 11.68 7.41 22.33
C LEU A 62 11.82 6.43 23.48
N THR A 63 11.40 6.84 24.68
CA THR A 63 11.12 5.93 25.78
C THR A 63 9.92 5.03 25.48
N ALA A 64 9.65 4.02 26.30
CA ALA A 64 8.43 3.22 26.20
C ALA A 64 7.15 4.08 26.28
N ALA A 65 7.13 5.07 27.19
CA ALA A 65 6.05 6.02 27.35
C ALA A 65 5.88 6.92 26.10
N GLY A 66 7.00 7.36 25.50
CA GLY A 66 6.99 8.14 24.27
C GLY A 66 6.41 7.37 23.09
N ARG A 67 6.81 6.10 22.91
CA ARG A 67 6.25 5.22 21.86
C ARG A 67 4.74 5.05 22.03
N GLN A 68 4.30 4.68 23.23
CA GLN A 68 2.88 4.49 23.52
C GLN A 68 2.05 5.77 23.26
N LEU A 69 2.55 6.93 23.72
CA LEU A 69 1.87 8.21 23.47
C LEU A 69 1.79 8.51 21.97
N HIS A 70 2.86 8.31 21.23
CA HIS A 70 2.89 8.55 19.79
C HIS A 70 1.88 7.67 19.04
N GLU A 71 1.85 6.37 19.32
CA GLU A 71 0.89 5.42 18.73
C GLU A 71 -0.56 5.81 18.99
N GLN A 72 -0.87 6.32 20.18
CA GLN A 72 -2.23 6.71 20.56
C GLN A 72 -2.62 8.10 20.04
N ALA A 73 -1.69 9.03 19.93
CA ALA A 73 -1.99 10.44 19.69
C ALA A 73 -1.77 10.87 18.24
N ALA A 74 -0.80 10.31 17.52
CA ALA A 74 -0.41 10.81 16.20
C ALA A 74 -1.56 10.82 15.19
N GLY A 75 -2.31 9.72 15.08
CA GLY A 75 -3.46 9.62 14.18
C GLY A 75 -4.59 10.59 14.56
N LYS A 76 -4.93 10.65 15.84
CA LYS A 76 -6.01 11.53 16.33
C LYS A 76 -5.66 13.02 16.16
N LEU A 77 -4.40 13.36 16.38
CA LEU A 77 -3.95 14.74 16.21
C LEU A 77 -3.98 15.16 14.74
N ALA A 78 -3.55 14.28 13.85
CA ALA A 78 -3.63 14.50 12.41
C ALA A 78 -5.09 14.71 11.95
N GLU A 79 -6.03 13.96 12.50
CA GLU A 79 -7.49 14.17 12.25
C GLU A 79 -7.96 15.57 12.68
N ILE A 80 -7.55 16.03 13.87
CA ILE A 80 -7.91 17.37 14.36
C ILE A 80 -7.29 18.47 13.46
N VAL A 81 -6.03 18.34 13.08
CA VAL A 81 -5.37 19.29 12.17
C VAL A 81 -6.10 19.35 10.84
N ASN A 82 -6.44 18.19 10.25
CA ASN A 82 -7.21 18.11 9.02
C ASN A 82 -8.59 18.77 9.12
N MET A 83 -9.32 18.57 10.24
CA MET A 83 -10.61 19.25 10.48
C MET A 83 -10.46 20.77 10.55
N LEU A 84 -9.40 21.27 11.17
CA LEU A 84 -9.15 22.72 11.27
C LEU A 84 -8.77 23.33 9.92
N GLU A 85 -7.97 22.61 9.12
CA GLU A 85 -7.62 23.02 7.76
C GLU A 85 -8.84 22.99 6.82
N ALA A 86 -9.74 22.00 6.98
CA ALA A 86 -11.01 21.94 6.24
C ALA A 86 -12.00 23.03 6.64
N GLY A 87 -11.98 23.50 7.91
CA GLY A 87 -12.87 24.56 8.42
C GLY A 87 -12.44 25.99 8.06
N GLY A 88 -11.22 26.19 7.55
CA GLY A 88 -10.66 27.51 7.23
C GLY A 88 -10.89 28.03 5.80
N GLY A 89 -11.54 27.27 4.93
CA GLY A 89 -11.78 27.67 3.54
C GLY A 89 -12.96 26.98 2.91
N SER A 90 -13.84 27.77 2.37
CA SER A 90 -15.02 27.42 1.56
C SER A 90 -14.78 26.18 0.67
N GLY A 91 -15.43 25.06 0.97
CA GLY A 91 -15.86 24.09 -0.04
C GLY A 91 -14.84 23.07 -0.57
N ASN A 92 -13.61 23.00 -0.08
CA ASN A 92 -12.65 22.00 -0.56
C ASN A 92 -12.60 20.80 0.40
N GLN A 93 -13.45 19.79 0.16
CA GLN A 93 -13.30 18.48 0.78
C GLN A 93 -11.83 18.03 0.60
N ALA A 94 -11.21 17.57 1.69
CA ALA A 94 -9.81 17.15 1.69
C ALA A 94 -9.63 15.93 0.77
N THR A 95 -9.43 16.18 -0.52
CA THR A 95 -9.31 15.14 -1.55
C THR A 95 -7.84 14.74 -1.71
N ILE A 96 -7.58 13.44 -1.79
CA ILE A 96 -6.30 12.85 -2.18
C ILE A 96 -6.48 12.27 -3.58
N LEU A 97 -5.69 12.77 -4.53
CA LEU A 97 -5.64 12.21 -5.88
C LEU A 97 -4.60 11.09 -5.94
N VAL A 98 -5.06 9.88 -6.16
CA VAL A 98 -4.25 8.66 -6.29
C VAL A 98 -4.16 8.27 -7.76
N ASP A 99 -2.95 8.06 -8.27
CA ASP A 99 -2.69 7.57 -9.62
C ASP A 99 -2.13 6.14 -9.54
N THR A 100 -2.79 5.19 -10.19
CA THR A 100 -2.43 3.77 -10.13
C THR A 100 -2.82 3.03 -11.40
N SER A 101 -2.43 1.76 -11.55
CA SER A 101 -2.93 0.93 -12.65
C SER A 101 -4.41 0.55 -12.45
N VAL A 102 -5.12 0.32 -13.55
CA VAL A 102 -6.53 -0.10 -13.49
C VAL A 102 -6.69 -1.40 -12.70
N THR A 103 -5.75 -2.32 -12.84
CA THR A 103 -5.78 -3.62 -12.15
C THR A 103 -5.64 -3.46 -10.64
N LEU A 104 -4.63 -2.70 -10.18
CA LEU A 104 -4.44 -2.47 -8.75
C LEU A 104 -5.61 -1.68 -8.15
N ALA A 105 -6.14 -0.69 -8.88
CA ALA A 105 -7.34 0.03 -8.45
C ALA A 105 -8.53 -0.91 -8.25
N MET A 106 -8.86 -1.70 -9.25
CA MET A 106 -10.07 -2.51 -9.28
C MET A 106 -10.04 -3.67 -8.29
N HIS A 107 -8.91 -4.39 -8.24
CA HIS A 107 -8.86 -5.65 -7.51
C HIS A 107 -8.28 -5.54 -6.10
N TRP A 108 -7.56 -4.47 -5.78
CA TRP A 108 -6.98 -4.30 -4.46
C TRP A 108 -7.41 -3.00 -3.76
N LEU A 109 -7.22 -1.82 -4.40
CA LEU A 109 -7.44 -0.54 -3.71
C LEU A 109 -8.93 -0.30 -3.40
N ILE A 110 -9.80 -0.36 -4.41
CA ILE A 110 -11.24 -0.09 -4.25
C ILE A 110 -11.90 -0.97 -3.18
N PRO A 111 -11.67 -2.30 -3.13
CA PRO A 111 -12.19 -3.14 -2.06
C PRO A 111 -11.78 -2.68 -0.65
N GLN A 112 -10.57 -2.13 -0.50
CA GLN A 112 -10.05 -1.66 0.78
C GLN A 112 -10.56 -0.26 1.17
N LEU A 113 -10.97 0.59 0.19
CA LEU A 113 -11.39 1.98 0.45
C LEU A 113 -12.59 2.10 1.39
N THR A 114 -13.44 1.08 1.49
CA THR A 114 -14.54 1.07 2.46
C THR A 114 -14.02 1.22 3.89
N GLY A 115 -12.97 0.48 4.25
CA GLY A 115 -12.33 0.57 5.56
C GLY A 115 -11.62 1.93 5.78
N PHE A 116 -11.02 2.49 4.72
CA PHE A 116 -10.43 3.82 4.79
C PHE A 116 -11.49 4.90 5.07
N ARG A 117 -12.61 4.88 4.34
CA ARG A 117 -13.73 5.83 4.54
C ARG A 117 -14.36 5.74 5.93
N GLN A 118 -14.46 4.54 6.49
CA GLN A 118 -14.97 4.36 7.87
C GLN A 118 -14.02 4.99 8.89
N ARG A 119 -12.71 4.86 8.68
CA ARG A 119 -11.68 5.40 9.59
C ARG A 119 -11.47 6.92 9.42
N TYR A 120 -11.61 7.43 8.18
CA TYR A 120 -11.34 8.82 7.81
C TYR A 120 -12.45 9.40 6.93
N PRO A 121 -13.68 9.61 7.48
CA PRO A 121 -14.86 9.97 6.70
C PRO A 121 -14.78 11.35 6.05
N HIS A 122 -13.89 12.21 6.52
CA HIS A 122 -13.66 13.57 6.00
C HIS A 122 -12.64 13.61 4.85
N ILE A 123 -11.93 12.51 4.57
CA ILE A 123 -10.95 12.43 3.48
C ILE A 123 -11.61 11.74 2.27
N HIS A 124 -11.61 12.44 1.14
CA HIS A 124 -12.07 11.89 -0.14
C HIS A 124 -10.88 11.37 -0.94
N ILE A 125 -11.07 10.22 -1.57
CA ILE A 125 -10.08 9.64 -2.48
C ILE A 125 -10.63 9.77 -3.89
N ASP A 126 -9.84 10.41 -4.75
CA ASP A 126 -10.05 10.44 -6.19
C ASP A 126 -9.02 9.52 -6.85
N VAL A 127 -9.48 8.50 -7.56
CA VAL A 127 -8.61 7.48 -8.17
C VAL A 127 -8.55 7.70 -9.67
N ARG A 128 -7.37 8.01 -10.15
CA ARG A 128 -7.06 8.07 -11.57
C ARG A 128 -6.25 6.83 -11.96
N THR A 129 -6.58 6.25 -13.10
CA THR A 129 -5.85 5.09 -13.61
C THR A 129 -5.00 5.47 -14.82
N ALA A 130 -3.72 5.06 -14.75
CA ALA A 130 -2.76 5.14 -15.84
C ALA A 130 -1.74 4.00 -15.69
N ASP A 131 -1.34 3.41 -16.80
CA ASP A 131 -0.32 2.37 -16.84
C ASP A 131 1.03 2.96 -17.28
N GLY A 132 2.12 2.29 -16.88
CA GLY A 132 3.49 2.68 -17.24
C GLY A 132 4.03 3.86 -16.43
N ASP A 133 4.94 4.58 -17.06
CA ASP A 133 5.68 5.67 -16.43
C ASP A 133 4.80 6.81 -15.94
N ILE A 134 5.04 7.25 -14.72
CA ILE A 134 4.37 8.43 -14.18
C ILE A 134 4.93 9.74 -14.77
N ASN A 135 4.14 10.79 -14.69
CA ASN A 135 4.64 12.16 -14.80
C ASN A 135 4.86 12.74 -13.38
N PRO A 136 6.13 12.87 -12.91
CA PRO A 136 6.41 13.38 -11.56
C PRO A 136 5.95 14.81 -11.30
N SER A 137 5.63 15.58 -12.36
CA SER A 137 5.12 16.95 -12.28
C SER A 137 3.58 17.01 -12.33
N ALA A 138 2.91 15.89 -12.49
CA ALA A 138 1.45 15.86 -12.45
C ALA A 138 0.93 16.24 -11.05
N PRO A 139 -0.26 16.88 -10.97
CA PRO A 139 -0.85 17.28 -9.70
C PRO A 139 -1.48 16.09 -8.95
N VAL A 140 -0.71 15.01 -8.78
CA VAL A 140 -1.10 13.77 -8.11
C VAL A 140 -0.49 13.75 -6.72
N ASP A 141 -1.25 13.34 -5.72
CA ASP A 141 -0.79 13.28 -4.33
C ASP A 141 -0.03 11.97 -4.05
N VAL A 142 -0.50 10.83 -4.58
CA VAL A 142 0.13 9.52 -4.37
C VAL A 142 0.13 8.72 -5.67
N PHE A 143 1.29 8.23 -6.06
CA PHE A 143 1.46 7.28 -7.16
C PHE A 143 1.65 5.87 -6.60
N LEU A 144 0.94 4.89 -7.16
CA LEU A 144 1.09 3.48 -6.81
C LEU A 144 1.54 2.72 -8.06
N ARG A 145 2.70 2.05 -7.98
CA ARG A 145 3.25 1.26 -9.08
C ARG A 145 3.83 -0.06 -8.58
N ARG A 146 3.81 -1.06 -9.43
CA ARG A 146 4.51 -2.33 -9.19
C ARG A 146 5.99 -2.19 -9.50
N ASP A 147 6.32 -1.65 -10.65
CA ASP A 147 7.71 -1.42 -11.04
C ASP A 147 8.17 -0.04 -10.53
N VAL A 148 9.20 -0.06 -9.67
CA VAL A 148 9.81 1.16 -9.14
C VAL A 148 10.39 2.04 -10.24
N ALA A 149 10.81 1.47 -11.38
CA ALA A 149 11.30 2.23 -12.53
C ALA A 149 10.23 3.17 -13.09
N GLU A 150 8.95 2.77 -13.06
CA GLU A 150 7.82 3.61 -13.49
C GLU A 150 7.64 4.86 -12.63
N LEU A 151 8.18 4.86 -11.39
CA LEU A 151 8.16 6.03 -10.48
C LEU A 151 9.24 7.08 -10.82
N ARG A 152 10.00 6.88 -11.88
CA ARG A 152 10.92 7.85 -12.47
C ARG A 152 11.88 8.48 -11.45
N GLY A 153 12.45 7.67 -10.55
CA GLY A 153 13.42 8.09 -9.54
C GLY A 153 12.83 8.92 -8.39
N MET A 154 11.52 8.95 -8.22
CA MET A 154 10.91 9.53 -7.03
C MET A 154 11.22 8.68 -5.79
N PRO A 155 11.44 9.30 -4.62
CA PRO A 155 11.51 8.57 -3.36
C PRO A 155 10.27 7.70 -3.18
N SER A 156 10.46 6.40 -3.05
CA SER A 156 9.36 5.44 -2.98
C SER A 156 9.52 4.49 -1.80
N GLN A 157 8.40 3.93 -1.35
CA GLN A 157 8.36 2.95 -0.27
C GLN A 157 7.48 1.77 -0.69
N VAL A 158 7.96 0.57 -0.41
CA VAL A 158 7.18 -0.66 -0.60
C VAL A 158 6.04 -0.68 0.42
N PHE A 159 4.83 -1.00 -0.03
CA PHE A 159 3.68 -1.18 0.85
C PHE A 159 3.06 -2.59 0.78
N MET A 160 3.32 -3.35 -0.30
CA MET A 160 2.75 -4.69 -0.47
C MET A 160 3.74 -5.60 -1.21
N ARG A 161 3.88 -6.84 -0.75
CA ARG A 161 4.55 -7.92 -1.48
C ARG A 161 3.56 -8.62 -2.39
N GLU A 162 4.02 -9.02 -3.57
CA GLU A 162 3.19 -9.70 -4.54
C GLU A 162 3.50 -11.20 -4.53
N HIS A 163 2.49 -12.01 -4.25
CA HIS A 163 2.54 -13.45 -4.41
C HIS A 163 1.56 -13.85 -5.50
N CYS A 164 1.99 -14.68 -6.43
CA CYS A 164 1.15 -15.18 -7.51
C CYS A 164 0.76 -16.64 -7.28
N VAL A 165 -0.48 -16.95 -7.62
CA VAL A 165 -1.08 -18.28 -7.57
C VAL A 165 -1.56 -18.69 -8.94
N MET A 166 -1.68 -19.99 -9.19
CA MET A 166 -2.32 -20.53 -10.38
C MET A 166 -3.80 -20.81 -10.08
N VAL A 167 -4.67 -20.21 -10.88
CA VAL A 167 -6.14 -20.33 -10.71
C VAL A 167 -6.82 -20.74 -12.02
N SER A 168 -8.02 -21.26 -11.89
CA SER A 168 -8.99 -21.46 -12.99
C SER A 168 -10.41 -21.47 -12.42
N SER A 169 -11.42 -21.49 -13.31
CA SER A 169 -12.78 -21.77 -12.84
C SER A 169 -12.90 -23.21 -12.33
N PRO A 170 -13.79 -23.50 -11.36
CA PRO A 170 -14.00 -24.87 -10.86
C PRO A 170 -14.41 -25.86 -11.95
N SER A 171 -15.22 -25.42 -12.93
CA SER A 171 -15.62 -26.26 -14.05
C SER A 171 -14.44 -26.65 -14.95
N PHE A 172 -13.52 -25.75 -15.21
CA PHE A 172 -12.31 -26.05 -15.97
C PHE A 172 -11.37 -26.95 -15.16
N ALA A 173 -11.17 -26.64 -13.89
CA ALA A 173 -10.29 -27.36 -13.00
C ALA A 173 -10.72 -28.81 -12.79
N SER A 174 -12.03 -29.09 -12.71
CA SER A 174 -12.57 -30.46 -12.60
C SER A 174 -12.29 -31.33 -13.85
N GLY A 175 -12.09 -30.70 -15.01
CA GLY A 175 -11.73 -31.37 -16.27
C GLY A 175 -10.22 -31.72 -16.38
N LEU A 176 -9.38 -31.22 -15.47
CA LEU A 176 -7.94 -31.48 -15.47
C LEU A 176 -7.66 -32.87 -14.87
N CYS A 177 -7.74 -33.89 -15.69
CA CYS A 177 -7.78 -35.32 -15.29
C CYS A 177 -6.51 -35.93 -14.70
N SER A 178 -5.43 -35.23 -14.40
CA SER A 178 -4.16 -35.84 -14.00
C SER A 178 -3.33 -34.99 -13.04
N ARG A 179 -3.94 -34.40 -12.03
CA ARG A 179 -3.20 -33.65 -11.01
C ARG A 179 -2.56 -34.62 -10.00
N GLN A 180 -1.48 -35.27 -10.39
CA GLN A 180 -0.64 -35.94 -9.39
C GLN A 180 0.27 -34.88 -8.73
N PRO A 181 0.36 -34.84 -7.40
CA PRO A 181 1.32 -33.98 -6.72
C PRO A 181 2.72 -34.24 -7.25
N GLY A 182 3.40 -33.18 -7.73
CA GLY A 182 4.76 -33.26 -8.26
C GLY A 182 4.89 -33.53 -9.77
N ASN A 183 3.81 -33.90 -10.49
CA ASN A 183 3.84 -34.02 -11.94
C ASN A 183 3.12 -32.82 -12.58
N MET A 184 3.84 -32.05 -13.42
CA MET A 184 3.34 -30.87 -14.13
C MET A 184 3.18 -31.09 -15.65
N ASP A 185 3.35 -32.34 -16.16
CA ASP A 185 3.29 -32.64 -17.59
C ASP A 185 1.95 -32.25 -18.24
N TRP A 186 0.87 -32.26 -17.44
CA TRP A 186 -0.44 -31.85 -17.89
C TRP A 186 -0.49 -30.38 -18.39
N LEU A 187 0.41 -29.51 -17.94
CA LEU A 187 0.49 -28.12 -18.41
C LEU A 187 0.93 -28.01 -19.88
N ALA A 188 1.61 -29.02 -20.43
CA ALA A 188 2.02 -29.02 -21.84
C ALA A 188 0.83 -29.03 -22.82
N THR A 189 -0.31 -29.55 -22.39
CA THR A 189 -1.54 -29.63 -23.21
C THR A 189 -2.66 -28.73 -22.71
N THR A 190 -2.53 -28.16 -21.52
CA THR A 190 -3.56 -27.33 -20.90
C THR A 190 -3.56 -25.93 -21.49
N PRO A 191 -4.71 -25.43 -21.94
CA PRO A 191 -4.85 -24.03 -22.32
C PRO A 191 -4.45 -23.11 -21.16
N ARG A 192 -3.58 -22.15 -21.44
CA ARG A 192 -3.15 -21.15 -20.45
C ARG A 192 -3.57 -19.74 -20.89
N ILE A 193 -3.76 -18.88 -19.90
CA ILE A 193 -4.09 -17.48 -20.11
C ILE A 193 -2.83 -16.67 -19.87
N GLY A 194 -2.43 -15.91 -20.89
CA GLY A 194 -1.31 -14.97 -20.84
C GLY A 194 -1.77 -13.53 -20.74
N MET A 195 -0.87 -12.65 -20.30
CA MET A 195 -1.11 -11.22 -20.14
C MET A 195 0.05 -10.42 -20.71
N ARG A 196 -0.22 -9.56 -21.69
CA ARG A 196 0.82 -8.68 -22.26
C ARG A 196 1.35 -7.66 -21.27
N SER A 197 0.51 -7.22 -20.32
CA SER A 197 0.94 -6.36 -19.22
C SER A 197 1.85 -7.06 -18.20
N ARG A 198 1.87 -8.40 -18.17
CA ARG A 198 2.64 -9.22 -17.23
C ARG A 198 3.23 -10.46 -17.92
N PRO A 199 4.10 -10.26 -18.90
CA PRO A 199 4.73 -11.38 -19.65
C PRO A 199 5.70 -12.20 -18.80
N ASP A 200 6.10 -11.66 -17.64
CA ASP A 200 7.02 -12.25 -16.69
C ASP A 200 6.45 -13.42 -15.88
N LEU A 201 5.11 -13.47 -15.67
CA LEU A 201 4.50 -14.37 -14.69
C LEU A 201 4.64 -15.85 -15.05
N TRP A 202 4.39 -16.25 -16.30
CA TRP A 202 4.55 -17.62 -16.71
C TRP A 202 6.03 -18.09 -16.69
N PRO A 203 7.00 -17.31 -17.16
CA PRO A 203 8.43 -17.61 -16.98
C PRO A 203 8.83 -17.74 -15.51
N LEU A 204 8.45 -16.81 -14.64
CA LEU A 204 8.76 -16.86 -13.21
C LEU A 204 8.15 -18.10 -12.55
N TRP A 205 6.87 -18.39 -12.87
CA TRP A 205 6.18 -19.54 -12.33
C TRP A 205 6.86 -20.85 -12.76
N SER A 206 7.21 -20.99 -14.05
CA SER A 206 7.89 -22.15 -14.58
C SER A 206 9.26 -22.35 -13.93
N GLN A 207 10.04 -21.28 -13.79
CA GLN A 207 11.35 -21.33 -13.12
C GLN A 207 11.25 -21.79 -11.67
N ALA A 208 10.26 -21.27 -10.92
CA ALA A 208 10.06 -21.64 -9.53
C ALA A 208 9.69 -23.13 -9.34
N HIS A 209 9.12 -23.74 -10.38
CA HIS A 209 8.74 -25.17 -10.39
C HIS A 209 9.68 -26.08 -11.20
N GLY A 210 10.84 -25.56 -11.62
CA GLY A 210 11.84 -26.34 -12.37
C GLY A 210 11.41 -26.75 -13.78
N MET A 211 10.47 -25.99 -14.38
CA MET A 211 9.91 -26.26 -15.71
C MET A 211 10.53 -25.35 -16.78
N ASP A 212 10.60 -25.85 -18.01
CA ASP A 212 10.89 -25.01 -19.17
C ASP A 212 9.60 -24.35 -19.67
N ALA A 213 9.54 -23.01 -19.63
CA ALA A 213 8.37 -22.25 -20.07
C ALA A 213 7.98 -22.54 -21.56
N ARG A 214 8.93 -23.04 -22.36
CA ARG A 214 8.70 -23.43 -23.77
C ARG A 214 7.86 -24.69 -23.92
N THR A 215 7.75 -25.50 -22.87
CA THR A 215 6.96 -26.75 -22.88
C THR A 215 5.51 -26.53 -22.47
N LEU A 216 5.15 -25.32 -22.07
CA LEU A 216 3.79 -24.99 -21.67
C LEU A 216 2.82 -25.05 -22.87
N GLY A 217 1.57 -25.39 -22.58
CA GLY A 217 0.50 -25.46 -23.56
C GLY A 217 0.17 -24.11 -24.24
N PRO A 218 -0.75 -24.11 -25.20
CA PRO A 218 -1.10 -22.93 -25.97
C PRO A 218 -1.61 -21.80 -25.08
N ALA A 219 -1.23 -20.55 -25.40
CA ALA A 219 -1.68 -19.36 -24.69
C ALA A 219 -2.79 -18.63 -25.43
N ILE A 220 -3.78 -18.17 -24.69
CA ILE A 220 -4.70 -17.12 -25.09
C ILE A 220 -4.22 -15.83 -24.44
N GLU A 221 -3.82 -14.83 -25.24
CA GLU A 221 -3.20 -13.60 -24.74
C GLU A 221 -4.21 -12.46 -24.60
N PHE A 222 -4.22 -11.83 -23.44
CA PHE A 222 -5.02 -10.63 -23.15
C PHE A 222 -4.11 -9.43 -22.88
N ASP A 223 -4.61 -8.21 -23.10
CA ASP A 223 -3.81 -6.99 -22.94
C ASP A 223 -3.46 -6.71 -21.48
N ASN A 224 -4.40 -7.00 -20.57
CA ASN A 224 -4.25 -6.68 -19.16
C ASN A 224 -4.80 -7.78 -18.25
N THR A 225 -4.48 -7.66 -16.96
CA THR A 225 -4.86 -8.62 -15.92
C THR A 225 -6.37 -8.69 -15.69
N VAL A 226 -7.11 -7.59 -15.88
CA VAL A 226 -8.57 -7.56 -15.68
C VAL A 226 -9.26 -8.51 -16.67
N LEU A 227 -8.87 -8.42 -17.95
CA LEU A 227 -9.42 -9.31 -19.00
C LEU A 227 -8.99 -10.76 -18.78
N ALA A 228 -7.74 -10.99 -18.36
CA ALA A 228 -7.22 -12.32 -18.09
C ALA A 228 -7.95 -13.00 -16.92
N ILE A 229 -8.22 -12.28 -15.83
CA ILE A 229 -9.02 -12.79 -14.71
C ILE A 229 -10.43 -13.16 -15.18
N GLN A 230 -11.07 -12.29 -15.95
CA GLN A 230 -12.40 -12.58 -16.50
C GLN A 230 -12.39 -13.82 -17.40
N ALA A 231 -11.36 -14.02 -18.21
CA ALA A 231 -11.19 -15.22 -19.04
C ALA A 231 -11.04 -16.47 -18.18
N ALA A 232 -10.32 -16.42 -17.07
CA ALA A 232 -10.17 -17.53 -16.15
C ALA A 232 -11.51 -17.89 -15.47
N VAL A 233 -12.29 -16.90 -15.06
CA VAL A 233 -13.66 -17.10 -14.51
C VAL A 233 -14.56 -17.78 -15.53
N GLN A 234 -14.44 -17.46 -16.81
CA GLN A 234 -15.21 -18.09 -17.90
C GLN A 234 -14.68 -19.47 -18.32
N GLY A 235 -13.62 -19.98 -17.66
CA GLY A 235 -13.10 -21.32 -17.91
C GLY A 235 -12.26 -21.45 -19.19
N LEU A 236 -11.62 -20.38 -19.66
CA LEU A 236 -10.81 -20.42 -20.87
C LEU A 236 -9.43 -21.08 -20.68
N GLY A 237 -9.03 -21.35 -19.43
CA GLY A 237 -7.75 -21.98 -19.12
C GLY A 237 -7.27 -21.73 -17.71
N VAL A 238 -6.00 -22.03 -17.47
CA VAL A 238 -5.31 -21.73 -16.22
C VAL A 238 -4.59 -20.36 -16.32
N LEU A 239 -4.59 -19.62 -15.22
CA LEU A 239 -4.01 -18.28 -15.12
C LEU A 239 -3.07 -18.22 -13.92
N VAL A 240 -1.85 -17.70 -14.13
CA VAL A 240 -0.97 -17.27 -13.04
C VAL A 240 -1.19 -15.79 -12.79
N VAL A 241 -1.57 -15.42 -11.56
CA VAL A 241 -2.04 -14.07 -11.23
C VAL A 241 -1.72 -13.72 -9.77
N PRO A 242 -1.51 -12.43 -9.43
CA PRO A 242 -1.39 -12.00 -8.05
C PRO A 242 -2.58 -12.44 -7.21
N GLU A 243 -2.31 -13.12 -6.10
CA GLU A 243 -3.33 -13.70 -5.22
C GLU A 243 -4.29 -12.63 -4.67
N GLY A 244 -3.75 -11.47 -4.25
CA GLY A 244 -4.55 -10.38 -3.74
C GLY A 244 -5.60 -9.84 -4.72
N PHE A 245 -5.47 -10.13 -6.03
CA PHE A 245 -6.44 -9.71 -7.04
C PHE A 245 -7.59 -10.71 -7.23
N VAL A 246 -7.41 -11.94 -6.80
CA VAL A 246 -8.40 -13.03 -6.99
C VAL A 246 -8.87 -13.64 -5.68
N ALA A 247 -8.38 -13.17 -4.52
CA ALA A 247 -8.73 -13.71 -3.21
C ALA A 247 -10.24 -13.79 -2.99
N ALA A 248 -10.97 -12.70 -3.23
CA ALA A 248 -12.43 -12.68 -3.10
C ALA A 248 -13.14 -13.63 -4.09
N MET A 249 -12.57 -13.87 -5.29
CA MET A 249 -13.10 -14.79 -6.28
C MET A 249 -12.86 -16.25 -5.88
N ILE A 250 -11.76 -16.52 -5.18
CA ILE A 250 -11.47 -17.84 -4.61
C ILE A 250 -12.42 -18.10 -3.42
N GLU A 251 -12.60 -17.13 -2.54
CA GLU A 251 -13.49 -17.24 -1.38
C GLU A 251 -14.96 -17.50 -1.78
N ASN A 252 -15.44 -16.82 -2.84
CA ASN A 252 -16.82 -16.99 -3.31
C ASN A 252 -17.00 -18.15 -4.32
N GLY A 253 -15.92 -18.89 -4.65
CA GLY A 253 -15.96 -20.05 -5.53
C GLY A 253 -16.05 -19.75 -7.04
N ALA A 254 -15.84 -18.50 -7.47
CA ALA A 254 -15.78 -18.17 -8.89
C ALA A 254 -14.47 -18.66 -9.53
N LEU A 255 -13.39 -18.70 -8.74
CA LEU A 255 -12.11 -19.29 -9.09
C LEU A 255 -11.67 -20.29 -8.00
N GLU A 256 -10.84 -21.24 -8.37
CA GLU A 256 -10.14 -22.10 -7.41
C GLU A 256 -8.64 -22.13 -7.70
N ARG A 257 -7.83 -22.37 -6.67
CA ARG A 257 -6.40 -22.63 -6.85
C ARG A 257 -6.20 -23.97 -7.52
N VAL A 258 -5.51 -23.96 -8.65
CA VAL A 258 -5.13 -25.19 -9.37
C VAL A 258 -4.01 -25.92 -8.63
N LEU A 259 -3.12 -25.17 -7.98
CA LEU A 259 -2.02 -25.67 -7.17
C LEU A 259 -1.95 -24.87 -5.86
N ALA A 260 -1.52 -25.55 -4.78
CA ALA A 260 -1.36 -24.90 -3.48
C ALA A 260 -0.16 -23.93 -3.42
N ALA A 261 0.83 -24.14 -4.30
CA ALA A 261 2.06 -23.32 -4.32
C ALA A 261 1.79 -21.89 -4.78
N ALA A 262 2.35 -20.93 -4.06
CA ALA A 262 2.44 -19.53 -4.45
C ALA A 262 3.92 -19.17 -4.71
N ILE A 263 4.16 -18.21 -5.60
CA ILE A 263 5.50 -17.69 -5.89
C ILE A 263 5.56 -16.21 -5.57
N GLU A 264 6.68 -15.74 -5.02
CA GLU A 264 6.93 -14.30 -4.90
C GLU A 264 7.26 -13.75 -6.29
N SER A 265 6.57 -12.67 -6.70
CA SER A 265 6.68 -12.13 -8.06
C SER A 265 7.04 -10.65 -8.10
N GLY A 266 7.15 -9.99 -6.95
CA GLY A 266 7.58 -8.60 -6.85
C GLY A 266 6.96 -7.83 -5.69
N THR A 267 6.95 -6.51 -5.83
CA THR A 267 6.40 -5.61 -4.79
C THR A 267 5.65 -4.47 -5.42
N TYR A 268 4.68 -3.93 -4.68
CA TYR A 268 4.07 -2.64 -5.00
C TYR A 268 4.63 -1.54 -4.12
N SER A 269 4.94 -0.42 -4.75
CA SER A 269 5.52 0.75 -4.09
C SER A 269 4.64 1.98 -4.32
N PHE A 270 4.68 2.90 -3.37
CA PHE A 270 4.10 4.23 -3.55
C PHE A 270 5.18 5.32 -3.53
N ALA A 271 4.89 6.41 -4.24
CA ALA A 271 5.63 7.66 -4.15
C ALA A 271 4.65 8.80 -3.88
N VAL A 272 5.06 9.75 -3.02
CA VAL A 272 4.27 10.97 -2.76
C VAL A 272 4.66 12.02 -3.80
N GLY A 273 3.65 12.66 -4.40
CA GLY A 273 3.83 13.70 -5.40
C GLY A 273 4.68 14.87 -4.88
N ARG A 274 5.44 15.50 -5.75
CA ARG A 274 6.29 16.64 -5.39
C ARG A 274 5.42 17.76 -4.80
N GLN A 275 5.85 18.31 -3.64
CA GLN A 275 5.13 19.36 -2.90
C GLN A 275 3.69 18.99 -2.49
N ARG A 276 3.38 17.68 -2.40
CA ARG A 276 2.06 17.15 -2.02
C ARG A 276 2.03 16.51 -0.64
N ALA A 277 3.16 16.51 0.08
CA ALA A 277 3.21 16.05 1.46
C ALA A 277 2.21 16.86 2.32
N SER A 278 1.33 16.16 2.99
CA SER A 278 0.32 16.75 3.88
C SER A 278 -0.15 15.70 4.87
N PRO A 279 -0.68 16.11 6.04
CA PRO A 279 -1.14 15.14 7.05
C PRO A 279 -2.11 14.10 6.49
N ARG A 280 -3.01 14.48 5.57
CA ARG A 280 -3.96 13.53 4.94
C ARG A 280 -3.25 12.50 4.06
N VAL A 281 -2.20 12.91 3.33
CA VAL A 281 -1.39 12.01 2.50
C VAL A 281 -0.60 11.06 3.39
N ASP A 282 -0.07 11.53 4.52
CA ASP A 282 0.63 10.70 5.50
C ASP A 282 -0.31 9.63 6.08
N LEU A 283 -1.55 10.00 6.45
CA LEU A 283 -2.57 9.05 6.92
C LEU A 283 -2.89 7.99 5.87
N PHE A 284 -3.04 8.39 4.60
CA PHE A 284 -3.32 7.46 3.51
C PHE A 284 -2.15 6.51 3.25
N THR A 285 -0.92 7.02 3.21
CA THR A 285 0.27 6.18 2.96
C THR A 285 0.57 5.24 4.14
N GLN A 286 0.30 5.66 5.38
CA GLN A 286 0.37 4.78 6.53
C GLN A 286 -0.68 3.67 6.45
N TRP A 287 -1.92 4.02 6.11
CA TRP A 287 -2.99 3.04 5.91
C TRP A 287 -2.67 2.05 4.78
N LEU A 288 -2.06 2.50 3.66
CA LEU A 288 -1.59 1.62 2.59
C LEU A 288 -0.61 0.56 3.12
N LYS A 289 0.36 0.95 3.95
CA LYS A 289 1.32 0.02 4.56
C LYS A 289 0.64 -0.99 5.49
N GLU A 290 -0.29 -0.52 6.33
CA GLU A 290 -1.05 -1.39 7.24
C GLU A 290 -1.82 -2.45 6.44
N ARG A 291 -2.45 -2.07 5.34
CA ARG A 291 -3.25 -2.98 4.50
C ARG A 291 -2.40 -3.89 3.61
N GLY A 292 -1.32 -3.37 3.04
CA GLY A 292 -0.42 -4.15 2.19
C GLY A 292 0.36 -5.21 2.95
N ASN A 293 0.64 -5.01 4.23
CA ASN A 293 1.28 -6.01 5.09
C ASN A 293 0.30 -7.09 5.60
N ALA A 294 -1.01 -6.85 5.51
CA ALA A 294 -2.05 -7.79 5.91
C ALA A 294 -2.56 -8.66 4.74
N ALA A 295 -2.15 -8.35 3.53
CA ALA A 295 -2.45 -9.06 2.29
C ALA A 295 -1.30 -10.00 1.94
#